data_29640134f86ba529b41ac91d3a7f6e93
#
_entry.id   29640134f86ba529b41ac91d3a7f6e93
#
_cell.length_a   1.000
_cell.length_b   1.000
_cell.length_c   1.000
_cell.angle_alpha   90.00
_cell.angle_beta   90.00
_cell.angle_gamma   90.00
#
_symmetry.space_group_name_H-M   'P 1'
#
loop_
_entity.id
_entity.type
_entity.pdbx_description
1 polymer ?
#
loop_
_entity_poly.entity_id
_entity_poly.type
_entity_poly.pdbx_seq_one_letter_code
_entity_poly.pdbx_strand_id
1 'polypeptide(L)'
;MTPDLELSELQLAVMRVLWQKARATVAEVHEALEPERGLALTTVATVLTRLEKAGLVTHRAAGRHYLYRPRVSEEEVRRSMVSALADRLFEGDVAALVSHLVSEREIEPGDLASVKRLIEERERKEGR
;
A
#
# COMPACT_ATOMS: atom_id res chain seq x y z
N MET A 1 0.82 19.97 3.50
CA MET A 1 0.24 19.26 2.34
C MET A 1 0.58 17.78 2.44
N THR A 2 -0.43 16.94 2.36
CA THR A 2 -0.23 15.50 2.41
C THR A 2 0.41 15.03 1.11
N PRO A 3 1.47 14.22 1.13
CA PRO A 3 2.04 13.70 -0.10
C PRO A 3 1.02 12.83 -0.84
N ASP A 4 1.13 12.81 -2.15
CA ASP A 4 0.29 11.94 -2.96
C ASP A 4 0.73 10.49 -2.71
N LEU A 5 -0.14 9.72 -2.06
CA LEU A 5 0.12 8.33 -1.70
C LEU A 5 -0.42 7.34 -2.73
N GLU A 6 -0.76 7.82 -3.92
CA GLU A 6 -1.22 6.97 -5.01
C GLU A 6 -0.04 6.32 -5.72
N LEU A 7 0.23 5.09 -5.37
CA LEU A 7 1.40 4.35 -5.86
C LEU A 7 1.05 3.45 -7.03
N SER A 8 1.99 3.33 -7.97
CA SER A 8 1.90 2.32 -9.02
C SER A 8 2.06 0.92 -8.40
N GLU A 9 1.72 -0.10 -9.17
CA GLU A 9 1.87 -1.49 -8.72
C GLU A 9 3.31 -1.80 -8.34
N LEU A 10 4.28 -1.35 -9.14
CA LEU A 10 5.69 -1.59 -8.84
C LEU A 10 6.15 -0.83 -7.60
N GLN A 11 5.76 0.43 -7.48
CA GLN A 11 6.08 1.22 -6.29
C GLN A 11 5.51 0.56 -5.03
N LEU A 12 4.29 0.07 -5.11
CA LEU A 12 3.65 -0.61 -3.98
C LEU A 12 4.39 -1.91 -3.63
N ALA A 13 4.84 -2.66 -4.64
CA ALA A 13 5.62 -3.87 -4.40
C ALA A 13 6.93 -3.58 -3.66
N VAL A 14 7.63 -2.51 -4.05
CA VAL A 14 8.85 -2.07 -3.36
C VAL A 14 8.53 -1.67 -1.92
N MET A 15 7.47 -0.87 -1.74
CA MET A 15 7.08 -0.45 -0.38
C MET A 15 6.73 -1.65 0.51
N ARG A 16 6.07 -2.67 -0.03
CA ARG A 16 5.74 -3.87 0.75
C ARG A 16 6.97 -4.57 1.29
N VAL A 17 8.04 -4.63 0.50
CA VAL A 17 9.31 -5.19 0.97
C VAL A 17 9.85 -4.37 2.15
N LEU A 18 9.81 -3.04 2.03
CA LEU A 18 10.30 -2.16 3.09
C LEU A 18 9.45 -2.26 4.36
N TRP A 19 8.14 -2.39 4.22
CA TRP A 19 7.27 -2.57 5.39
C TRP A 19 7.52 -3.90 6.08
N GLN A 20 7.80 -4.96 5.31
CA GLN A 20 8.07 -6.28 5.88
C GLN A 20 9.43 -6.34 6.56
N LYS A 21 10.44 -5.71 5.97
CA LYS A 21 11.82 -5.78 6.48
C LYS A 21 12.17 -4.62 7.42
N ALA A 22 11.33 -3.61 7.50
CA ALA A 22 11.56 -2.35 8.22
C ALA A 22 12.61 -1.46 7.55
N ARG A 23 13.63 -2.05 6.95
CA ARG A 23 14.66 -1.36 6.18
C ARG A 23 15.35 -2.36 5.27
N ALA A 24 15.86 -1.87 4.14
CA ALA A 24 16.53 -2.75 3.17
C ALA A 24 17.43 -1.96 2.23
N THR A 25 18.47 -2.62 1.73
CA THR A 25 19.29 -2.10 0.66
C THR A 25 18.61 -2.33 -0.68
N VAL A 26 19.12 -1.67 -1.73
CA VAL A 26 18.63 -1.91 -3.11
C VAL A 26 18.73 -3.40 -3.45
N ALA A 27 19.87 -4.02 -3.13
CA ALA A 27 20.09 -5.44 -3.42
C ALA A 27 19.09 -6.34 -2.72
N GLU A 28 18.76 -6.03 -1.47
CA GLU A 28 17.78 -6.81 -0.71
C GLU A 28 16.38 -6.69 -1.29
N VAL A 29 15.99 -5.47 -1.69
CA VAL A 29 14.69 -5.26 -2.34
C VAL A 29 14.65 -6.01 -3.67
N HIS A 30 15.71 -5.89 -4.47
CA HIS A 30 15.82 -6.58 -5.75
C HIS A 30 15.67 -8.09 -5.57
N GLU A 31 16.38 -8.67 -4.61
CA GLU A 31 16.31 -10.09 -4.32
C GLU A 31 14.90 -10.53 -3.91
N ALA A 32 14.24 -9.74 -3.09
CA ALA A 32 12.89 -10.06 -2.64
C ALA A 32 11.86 -10.03 -3.77
N LEU A 33 12.06 -9.19 -4.79
CA LEU A 33 11.14 -9.06 -5.92
C LEU A 33 11.48 -9.95 -7.10
N GLU A 34 12.67 -10.53 -7.14
CA GLU A 34 13.13 -11.29 -8.29
C GLU A 34 12.26 -12.49 -8.67
N PRO A 35 11.79 -13.32 -7.72
CA PRO A 35 10.99 -14.50 -8.07
C PRO A 35 9.73 -14.17 -8.87
N GLU A 36 9.11 -13.03 -8.63
CA GLU A 36 7.85 -12.67 -9.29
C GLU A 36 8.03 -11.71 -10.46
N ARG A 37 9.07 -10.89 -10.45
CA ARG A 37 9.16 -9.75 -11.38
C ARG A 37 10.38 -9.74 -12.28
N GLY A 38 11.47 -10.38 -11.88
CA GLY A 38 12.69 -10.44 -12.71
C GLY A 38 13.25 -9.09 -13.13
N LEU A 39 13.18 -8.09 -12.25
CA LEU A 39 13.60 -6.73 -12.55
C LEU A 39 15.11 -6.56 -12.51
N ALA A 40 15.63 -5.60 -13.30
CA ALA A 40 17.02 -5.21 -13.19
C ALA A 40 17.28 -4.47 -11.88
N LEU A 41 18.48 -4.58 -11.35
CA LEU A 41 18.89 -3.88 -10.12
C LEU A 41 18.73 -2.36 -10.28
N THR A 42 19.09 -1.83 -11.44
CA THR A 42 18.96 -0.39 -11.72
C THR A 42 17.51 0.07 -11.72
N THR A 43 16.58 -0.77 -12.14
CA THR A 43 15.15 -0.46 -12.10
C THR A 43 14.69 -0.30 -10.66
N VAL A 44 15.10 -1.20 -9.78
CA VAL A 44 14.76 -1.11 -8.35
C VAL A 44 15.35 0.16 -7.73
N ALA A 45 16.61 0.45 -8.05
CA ALA A 45 17.27 1.67 -7.57
C ALA A 45 16.53 2.93 -8.00
N THR A 46 16.09 2.97 -9.26
CA THR A 46 15.33 4.11 -9.79
C THR A 46 13.99 4.28 -9.06
N VAL A 47 13.28 3.19 -8.80
CA VAL A 47 12.02 3.25 -8.07
C VAL A 47 12.24 3.80 -6.66
N LEU A 48 13.27 3.33 -5.95
CA LEU A 48 13.59 3.82 -4.61
C LEU A 48 13.94 5.32 -4.61
N THR A 49 14.71 5.76 -5.62
CA THR A 49 15.04 7.18 -5.76
C THR A 49 13.78 8.03 -5.97
N ARG A 50 12.87 7.56 -6.79
CA ARG A 50 11.61 8.28 -7.04
C ARG A 50 10.71 8.30 -5.81
N LEU A 51 10.66 7.19 -5.07
CA LEU A 51 9.91 7.13 -3.82
C LEU A 51 10.48 8.11 -2.79
N GLU A 52 11.80 8.24 -2.74
CA GLU A 52 12.45 9.19 -1.83
C GLU A 52 12.12 10.63 -2.20
N LYS A 53 12.15 10.96 -3.50
CA LYS A 53 11.77 12.30 -3.97
C LYS A 53 10.31 12.64 -3.64
N ALA A 54 9.45 11.62 -3.65
CA ALA A 54 8.05 11.79 -3.30
C ALA A 54 7.81 11.85 -1.78
N GLY A 55 8.86 11.66 -0.97
CA GLY A 55 8.74 11.72 0.48
C GLY A 55 8.25 10.45 1.15
N LEU A 56 8.22 9.32 0.42
CA LEU A 56 7.66 8.07 0.92
C LEU A 56 8.70 7.17 1.56
N VAL A 57 9.97 7.34 1.22
CA VAL A 57 11.08 6.62 1.83
C VAL A 57 12.21 7.60 2.11
N THR A 58 13.12 7.17 2.98
CA THR A 58 14.37 7.87 3.24
C THR A 58 15.48 6.83 3.27
N HIS A 59 16.73 7.29 3.18
CA HIS A 59 17.86 6.38 3.29
C HIS A 59 18.96 6.97 4.16
N ARG A 60 19.82 6.10 4.62
CA ARG A 60 21.08 6.48 5.25
C ARG A 60 22.19 5.63 4.67
N ALA A 61 23.41 6.15 4.71
CA ALA A 61 24.57 5.38 4.30
C ALA A 61 24.86 4.31 5.36
N ALA A 62 25.13 3.08 4.91
CA ALA A 62 25.51 1.98 5.75
C ALA A 62 26.68 1.27 5.05
N GLY A 63 27.90 1.69 5.36
CA GLY A 63 29.08 1.26 4.64
C GLY A 63 29.05 1.74 3.19
N ARG A 64 29.10 0.82 2.24
CA ARG A 64 29.06 1.12 0.80
C ARG A 64 27.66 1.13 0.22
N HIS A 65 26.66 0.89 1.06
CA HIS A 65 25.28 0.76 0.60
C HIS A 65 24.40 1.82 1.24
N TYR A 66 23.27 2.09 0.59
CA TYR A 66 22.20 2.88 1.17
C TYR A 66 21.16 1.94 1.76
N LEU A 67 20.74 2.26 2.96
CA LEU A 67 19.74 1.49 3.67
C LEU A 67 18.46 2.32 3.68
N TYR A 68 17.46 1.85 2.92
CA TYR A 68 16.19 2.54 2.75
C TYR A 68 15.19 2.10 3.80
N ARG A 69 14.36 3.02 4.24
CA ARG A 69 13.27 2.72 5.16
C ARG A 69 12.03 3.52 4.78
N PRO A 70 10.82 3.00 5.05
CA PRO A 70 9.60 3.74 4.73
C PRO A 70 9.40 4.92 5.68
N ARG A 71 8.84 6.00 5.17
CA ARG A 71 8.44 7.17 5.95
C ARG A 71 6.94 7.22 6.15
N VAL A 72 6.20 6.35 5.47
CA VAL A 72 4.74 6.24 5.59
C VAL A 72 4.41 4.80 5.92
N SER A 73 3.32 4.58 6.65
CA SER A 73 2.90 3.24 6.99
C SER A 73 2.08 2.63 5.86
N GLU A 74 1.98 1.31 5.86
CA GLU A 74 1.12 0.59 4.93
C GLU A 74 -0.33 1.04 5.08
N GLU A 75 -0.78 1.24 6.32
CA GLU A 75 -2.14 1.70 6.58
C GLU A 75 -2.42 3.08 6.01
N GLU A 76 -1.46 4.01 6.13
CA GLU A 76 -1.60 5.35 5.55
C GLU A 76 -1.77 5.29 4.04
N VAL A 77 -0.95 4.48 3.36
CA VAL A 77 -1.01 4.31 1.92
C VAL A 77 -2.34 3.66 1.52
N ARG A 78 -2.74 2.62 2.21
CA ARG A 78 -4.00 1.92 1.94
C ARG A 78 -5.18 2.87 2.08
N ARG A 79 -5.23 3.64 3.16
CA ARG A 79 -6.29 4.61 3.41
C ARG A 79 -6.38 5.65 2.29
N SER A 80 -5.23 6.18 1.89
CA SER A 80 -5.16 7.20 0.84
C SER A 80 -5.61 6.64 -0.51
N MET A 81 -5.14 5.45 -0.88
CA MET A 81 -5.47 4.83 -2.16
C MET A 81 -6.94 4.40 -2.23
N VAL A 82 -7.48 3.88 -1.15
CA VAL A 82 -8.90 3.50 -1.10
C VAL A 82 -9.79 4.74 -1.21
N SER A 83 -9.41 5.81 -0.51
CA SER A 83 -10.15 7.08 -0.57
C SER A 83 -10.12 7.65 -1.99
N ALA A 84 -8.97 7.65 -2.65
CA ALA A 84 -8.83 8.12 -4.03
C ALA A 84 -9.67 7.28 -5.00
N LEU A 85 -9.70 5.97 -4.79
CA LEU A 85 -10.50 5.07 -5.61
C LEU A 85 -12.01 5.37 -5.46
N ALA A 86 -12.47 5.56 -4.23
CA ALA A 86 -13.87 5.91 -3.97
C ALA A 86 -14.25 7.22 -4.65
N ASP A 87 -13.37 8.22 -4.56
CA ASP A 87 -13.61 9.52 -5.18
C ASP A 87 -13.66 9.44 -6.71
N ARG A 88 -12.74 8.70 -7.30
CA ARG A 88 -12.64 8.60 -8.77
C ARG A 88 -13.74 7.77 -9.42
N LEU A 89 -14.04 6.63 -8.81
CA LEU A 89 -14.93 5.65 -9.44
C LEU A 89 -16.37 5.76 -8.95
N PHE A 90 -16.59 6.28 -7.76
CA PHE A 90 -17.89 6.33 -7.13
C PHE A 90 -18.28 7.73 -6.64
N GLU A 91 -17.55 8.75 -7.10
CA GLU A 91 -17.81 10.15 -6.73
C GLU A 91 -17.94 10.37 -5.22
N GLY A 92 -17.14 9.63 -4.45
CA GLY A 92 -17.15 9.72 -3.00
C GLY A 92 -18.25 8.91 -2.32
N ASP A 93 -19.05 8.17 -3.08
CA ASP A 93 -20.13 7.34 -2.53
C ASP A 93 -19.57 6.02 -2.04
N VAL A 94 -19.24 5.95 -0.75
CA VAL A 94 -18.65 4.77 -0.13
C VAL A 94 -19.62 3.59 -0.14
N ALA A 95 -20.91 3.84 0.03
CA ALA A 95 -21.92 2.78 -0.02
C ALA A 95 -21.96 2.10 -1.40
N ALA A 96 -21.79 2.89 -2.46
CA ALA A 96 -21.71 2.35 -3.83
C ALA A 96 -20.48 1.47 -4.00
N LEU A 97 -19.33 1.88 -3.46
CA LEU A 97 -18.12 1.07 -3.49
C LEU A 97 -18.32 -0.27 -2.77
N VAL A 98 -18.86 -0.24 -1.57
CA VAL A 98 -19.12 -1.45 -0.78
C VAL A 98 -20.12 -2.36 -1.51
N SER A 99 -21.19 -1.79 -2.06
CA SER A 99 -22.19 -2.53 -2.84
C SER A 99 -21.55 -3.23 -4.02
N HIS A 100 -20.68 -2.54 -4.74
CA HIS A 100 -19.96 -3.13 -5.88
C HIS A 100 -19.12 -4.34 -5.45
N LEU A 101 -18.36 -4.18 -4.38
CA LEU A 101 -17.51 -5.27 -3.88
C LEU A 101 -18.31 -6.49 -3.44
N VAL A 102 -19.45 -6.27 -2.79
CA VAL A 102 -20.30 -7.35 -2.30
C VAL A 102 -21.05 -8.04 -3.44
N SER A 103 -21.52 -7.29 -4.44
CA SER A 103 -22.39 -7.80 -5.50
C SER A 103 -21.64 -8.40 -6.68
N GLU A 104 -20.49 -7.81 -7.05
CA GLU A 104 -19.80 -8.14 -8.31
C GLU A 104 -18.60 -9.07 -8.14
N ARG A 105 -18.10 -9.23 -6.92
CA ARG A 105 -16.98 -10.09 -6.63
C ARG A 105 -17.47 -11.39 -6.00
N GLU A 106 -16.77 -12.49 -6.31
CA GLU A 106 -16.99 -13.72 -5.58
C GLU A 106 -16.45 -13.54 -4.16
N ILE A 107 -17.35 -13.63 -3.19
CA ILE A 107 -17.00 -13.50 -1.79
C ILE A 107 -17.37 -14.78 -1.07
N GLU A 108 -16.40 -15.32 -0.34
CA GLU A 108 -16.64 -16.52 0.46
C GLU A 108 -17.62 -16.22 1.59
N PRO A 109 -18.48 -17.17 1.96
CA PRO A 109 -19.42 -16.97 3.08
C PRO A 109 -18.77 -16.50 4.37
N GLY A 110 -17.55 -16.98 4.65
CA GLY A 110 -16.80 -16.55 5.84
C GLY A 110 -16.43 -15.07 5.78
N ASP A 111 -16.09 -14.57 4.59
CA ASP A 111 -15.74 -13.16 4.42
C ASP A 111 -16.96 -12.26 4.63
N LEU A 112 -18.11 -12.67 4.13
CA LEU A 112 -19.35 -11.92 4.34
C LEU A 112 -19.69 -11.83 5.83
N ALA A 113 -19.54 -12.92 6.56
CA ALA A 113 -19.78 -12.94 7.99
C ALA A 113 -18.84 -12.01 8.74
N SER A 114 -17.56 -11.98 8.32
CA SER A 114 -16.56 -11.08 8.91
C SER A 114 -16.89 -9.61 8.66
N VAL A 115 -17.29 -9.29 7.42
CA VAL A 115 -17.68 -7.92 7.05
C VAL A 115 -18.91 -7.49 7.85
N LYS A 116 -19.89 -8.36 7.98
CA LYS A 116 -21.09 -8.07 8.75
C LYS A 116 -20.75 -7.74 10.21
N ARG A 117 -19.87 -8.50 10.82
CA ARG A 117 -19.41 -8.23 12.20
C ARG A 117 -18.72 -6.88 12.33
N LEU A 118 -17.88 -6.53 11.35
CA LEU A 118 -17.18 -5.24 11.35
C LEU A 118 -18.19 -4.09 11.28
N ILE A 119 -19.22 -4.22 10.45
CA ILE A 119 -20.26 -3.20 10.32
C ILE A 119 -21.01 -3.05 11.63
N GLU A 120 -21.41 -4.14 12.24
CA GLU A 120 -22.14 -4.12 13.51
C GLU A 120 -21.31 -3.50 14.64
N GLU A 121 -20.02 -3.79 14.68
CA GLU A 121 -19.10 -3.19 15.66
C GLU A 121 -18.99 -1.68 15.47
N ARG A 122 -18.89 -1.24 14.21
CA ARG A 122 -18.80 0.19 13.89
C ARG A 122 -20.07 0.92 14.30
N GLU A 123 -21.22 0.35 14.00
CA GLU A 123 -22.52 0.92 14.38
C GLU A 123 -22.64 1.04 15.89
N ARG A 124 -22.20 0.05 16.65
CA ARG A 124 -22.23 0.10 18.12
C ARG A 124 -21.36 1.23 18.65
N LYS A 125 -20.18 1.44 18.06
CA LYS A 125 -19.28 2.52 18.48
C LYS A 125 -19.84 3.89 18.19
N GLU A 126 -20.51 4.05 17.04
CA GLU A 126 -21.10 5.32 16.64
C GLU A 126 -22.41 5.62 17.36
N GLY A 127 -23.10 4.61 17.81
CA GLY A 127 -24.36 4.75 18.53
C GLY A 127 -24.24 5.21 19.97
N ARG A 128 -23.02 5.52 20.42
CA ARG A 128 -22.80 5.98 21.80
C ARG A 128 -22.65 7.48 21.90
#